data_3cb46a847b0a07718a0c9e78dec00612
#
_entry.id   3cb46a847b0a07718a0c9e78dec00612
#
_cell.length_a   1.000
_cell.length_b   1.000
_cell.length_c   1.000
_cell.angle_alpha   90.00
_cell.angle_beta   90.00
_cell.angle_gamma   90.00
#
_symmetry.space_group_name_H-M   'P 1'
#
loop_
_entity.id
_entity.type
_entity.pdbx_description
1 polymer ?
#
loop_
_entity_poly.entity_id
_entity_poly.type
_entity_poly.pdbx_seq_one_letter_code
_entity_poly.pdbx_strand_id
1 'polypeptide(L)'
;MTSDVDRRPGIPRRERGATTVSDHVVAKIASHVAREALSRFTDSARRVPPGRRTPRVTTSVRRPPEPNEHAAGRDGAPTHGRPDMLGEVRMRIAVELGYPSDIGAQCAAVRREVIEQLRAWAGMDVSELTVSVERLHSVHSRHRDRERVR
;
A
#
# COMPACT_ATOMS: atom_id res chain seq x y z
N MET A 1 -7.50 21.63 -48.44
CA MET A 1 -7.28 20.35 -47.75
C MET A 1 -7.18 20.61 -46.26
N THR A 2 -8.28 20.52 -45.58
CA THR A 2 -8.40 20.71 -44.15
C THR A 2 -8.34 19.32 -43.50
N SER A 3 -7.27 19.06 -42.81
CA SER A 3 -7.15 17.86 -42.01
C SER A 3 -8.06 18.02 -40.77
N ASP A 4 -9.20 17.40 -40.85
CA ASP A 4 -10.13 17.24 -39.75
C ASP A 4 -9.48 16.30 -38.74
N VAL A 5 -8.85 16.87 -37.71
CA VAL A 5 -8.30 16.11 -36.60
C VAL A 5 -9.48 15.60 -35.77
N ASP A 6 -9.76 14.35 -35.92
CA ASP A 6 -10.76 13.60 -35.17
C ASP A 6 -10.58 13.81 -33.65
N ARG A 7 -11.13 14.89 -33.14
CA ARG A 7 -11.31 15.12 -31.71
C ARG A 7 -12.44 14.21 -31.24
N ARG A 8 -12.10 12.99 -30.88
CA ARG A 8 -13.04 12.17 -30.12
C ARG A 8 -13.50 12.98 -28.90
N PRO A 9 -14.80 13.30 -28.78
CA PRO A 9 -15.28 14.01 -27.60
C PRO A 9 -15.01 13.16 -26.39
N GLY A 10 -14.14 13.64 -25.51
CA GLY A 10 -13.89 12.99 -24.22
C GLY A 10 -15.22 12.87 -23.49
N ILE A 11 -15.55 11.66 -23.05
CA ILE A 11 -16.76 11.39 -22.25
C ILE A 11 -16.78 12.37 -21.08
N PRO A 12 -17.84 13.16 -20.91
CA PRO A 12 -17.95 14.12 -19.82
C PRO A 12 -17.76 13.41 -18.48
N ARG A 13 -17.06 14.05 -17.54
CA ARG A 13 -16.74 13.49 -16.20
C ARG A 13 -17.98 12.94 -15.47
N ARG A 14 -19.16 13.49 -15.74
CA ARG A 14 -20.44 13.07 -15.14
C ARG A 14 -20.90 11.69 -15.60
N GLU A 15 -20.46 11.24 -16.78
CA GLU A 15 -20.86 9.92 -17.33
C GLU A 15 -19.91 8.78 -16.94
N ARG A 16 -18.74 9.09 -16.36
CA ARG A 16 -17.74 8.07 -16.01
C ARG A 16 -18.02 7.34 -14.71
N GLY A 17 -18.98 7.81 -13.89
CA GLY A 17 -19.19 7.30 -12.56
C GLY A 17 -18.01 7.59 -11.62
N ALA A 18 -18.22 7.46 -10.32
CA ALA A 18 -17.18 7.59 -9.31
C ALA A 18 -16.71 6.20 -8.86
N THR A 19 -15.41 5.94 -8.96
CA THR A 19 -14.78 4.75 -8.36
C THR A 19 -14.20 5.13 -7.01
N THR A 20 -14.64 4.46 -5.97
CA THR A 20 -14.09 4.62 -4.62
C THR A 20 -13.50 3.31 -4.16
N VAL A 21 -12.31 3.37 -3.57
CA VAL A 21 -11.64 2.21 -2.97
C VAL A 21 -11.69 2.37 -1.46
N SER A 22 -12.25 1.37 -0.77
CA SER A 22 -12.38 1.41 0.69
C SER A 22 -11.06 1.13 1.39
N ASP A 23 -10.93 1.59 2.65
CA ASP A 23 -9.76 1.34 3.51
C ASP A 23 -9.46 -0.15 3.61
N HIS A 24 -10.49 -0.97 3.71
CA HIS A 24 -10.37 -2.43 3.79
C HIS A 24 -9.73 -3.05 2.54
N VAL A 25 -10.12 -2.58 1.35
CA VAL A 25 -9.53 -3.04 0.09
C VAL A 25 -8.08 -2.61 -0.02
N VAL A 26 -7.76 -1.38 0.33
CA VAL A 26 -6.39 -0.87 0.35
C VAL A 26 -5.52 -1.67 1.31
N ALA A 27 -6.02 -1.94 2.52
CA ALA A 27 -5.32 -2.77 3.51
C ALA A 27 -5.06 -4.18 3.00
N LYS A 28 -6.01 -4.77 2.31
CA LYS A 28 -5.90 -6.11 1.74
C LYS A 28 -4.86 -6.18 0.62
N ILE A 29 -4.85 -5.21 -0.27
CA ILE A 29 -3.82 -5.09 -1.33
C ILE A 29 -2.44 -4.95 -0.69
N ALA A 30 -2.28 -4.02 0.26
CA ALA A 30 -1.01 -3.79 0.93
C ALA A 30 -0.50 -5.02 1.69
N SER A 31 -1.38 -5.74 2.37
CA SER A 31 -1.05 -6.99 3.07
C SER A 31 -0.55 -8.07 2.11
N HIS A 32 -1.21 -8.23 0.98
CA HIS A 32 -0.81 -9.19 -0.05
C HIS A 32 0.55 -8.85 -0.65
N VAL A 33 0.74 -7.61 -1.05
CA VAL A 33 2.00 -7.12 -1.63
C VAL A 33 3.16 -7.24 -0.63
N ALA A 34 2.94 -6.87 0.63
CA ALA A 34 3.94 -6.98 1.67
C ALA A 34 4.34 -8.44 1.93
N ARG A 35 3.38 -9.35 1.97
CA ARG A 35 3.65 -10.78 2.11
C ARG A 35 4.47 -11.32 0.94
N GLU A 36 4.14 -10.94 -0.26
CA GLU A 36 4.85 -11.35 -1.46
C GLU A 36 6.28 -10.81 -1.49
N ALA A 37 6.48 -9.54 -1.15
CA ALA A 37 7.80 -8.94 -1.02
C ALA A 37 8.67 -9.68 0.00
N LEU A 38 8.13 -10.03 1.16
CA LEU A 38 8.84 -10.77 2.21
C LEU A 38 9.14 -12.22 1.81
N SER A 39 8.32 -12.84 0.97
CA SER A 39 8.52 -14.23 0.53
C SER A 39 9.81 -14.43 -0.27
N ARG A 40 10.34 -13.39 -0.86
CA ARG A 40 11.62 -13.44 -1.61
C ARG A 40 12.83 -13.60 -0.70
N PHE A 41 12.72 -13.21 0.55
CA PHE A 41 13.72 -13.44 1.59
C PHE A 41 13.51 -14.82 2.22
N THR A 42 13.83 -15.86 1.47
CA THR A 42 13.46 -17.24 1.78
C THR A 42 13.95 -17.73 3.12
N ASP A 43 15.15 -17.39 3.54
CA ASP A 43 15.68 -17.81 4.84
C ASP A 43 14.92 -17.18 6.00
N SER A 44 14.59 -15.91 5.90
CA SER A 44 13.74 -15.24 6.89
C SER A 44 12.32 -15.82 6.88
N ALA A 45 11.72 -15.94 5.71
CA ALA A 45 10.35 -16.42 5.56
C ALA A 45 10.14 -17.84 6.10
N ARG A 46 11.12 -18.72 5.94
CA ARG A 46 11.06 -20.10 6.47
C ARG A 46 11.02 -20.18 8.00
N ARG A 47 11.60 -19.20 8.66
CA ARG A 47 11.62 -19.14 10.14
C ARG A 47 10.32 -18.62 10.73
N VAL A 48 9.55 -17.85 9.95
CA VAL A 48 8.24 -17.34 10.38
C VAL A 48 7.19 -18.44 10.19
N PRO A 49 6.42 -18.80 11.24
CA PRO A 49 5.34 -19.77 11.12
C PRO A 49 4.33 -19.36 10.03
N PRO A 50 3.77 -20.33 9.29
CA PRO A 50 2.85 -20.03 8.18
C PRO A 50 1.67 -19.12 8.57
N GLY A 51 1.09 -19.30 9.75
CA GLY A 51 0.00 -18.48 10.26
C GLY A 51 0.41 -17.05 10.65
N ARG A 52 1.70 -16.75 10.66
CA ARG A 52 2.27 -15.44 11.06
C ARG A 52 2.91 -14.68 9.89
N ARG A 53 2.90 -15.26 8.70
CA ARG A 53 3.54 -14.68 7.51
C ARG A 53 2.74 -13.56 6.87
N THR A 54 1.47 -13.44 7.17
CA THR A 54 0.62 -12.39 6.61
C THR A 54 0.73 -11.12 7.46
N PRO A 55 1.26 -10.02 6.90
CA PRO A 55 1.34 -8.75 7.60
C PRO A 55 -0.03 -8.21 7.98
N ARG A 56 -0.09 -7.55 9.12
CA ARG A 56 -1.28 -6.78 9.52
C ARG A 56 -1.14 -5.35 9.04
N VAL A 57 -2.17 -4.85 8.39
CA VAL A 57 -2.17 -3.52 7.81
C VAL A 57 -3.29 -2.70 8.40
N THR A 58 -2.94 -1.53 8.90
CA THR A 58 -3.88 -0.50 9.32
C THR A 58 -3.77 0.66 8.36
N THR A 59 -4.88 1.10 7.79
CA THR A 59 -4.93 2.16 6.80
C THR A 59 -5.87 3.26 7.18
N SER A 60 -5.56 4.47 6.73
CA SER A 60 -6.46 5.60 6.73
C SER A 60 -6.41 6.26 5.36
N VAL A 61 -7.51 6.24 4.65
CA VAL A 61 -7.64 6.80 3.32
C VAL A 61 -8.28 8.18 3.41
N ARG A 62 -7.61 9.17 2.85
CA ARG A 62 -8.15 10.51 2.67
C ARG A 62 -8.47 10.71 1.19
N ARG A 63 -9.73 10.98 0.90
CA ARG A 63 -10.17 11.30 -0.45
C ARG A 63 -9.90 12.77 -0.76
N PRO A 64 -9.50 13.10 -2.01
CA PRO A 64 -9.43 14.49 -2.42
C PRO A 64 -10.83 15.11 -2.30
N PRO A 65 -10.95 16.36 -1.85
CA PRO A 65 -12.23 17.07 -1.86
C PRO A 65 -12.74 17.14 -3.30
N GLU A 66 -14.04 16.87 -3.48
CA GLU A 66 -14.67 17.12 -4.78
C GLU A 66 -14.45 18.58 -5.16
N PRO A 67 -14.05 18.85 -6.43
CA PRO A 67 -13.93 20.23 -6.87
C PRO A 67 -15.30 20.89 -6.78
N ASN A 68 -15.46 21.75 -5.80
CA ASN A 68 -16.62 22.62 -5.72
C ASN A 68 -16.59 23.54 -6.94
N GLU A 69 -17.54 23.39 -7.85
CA GLU A 69 -17.71 24.24 -9.03
C GLU A 69 -17.95 25.72 -8.69
N HIS A 70 -18.03 26.07 -7.41
CA HIS A 70 -18.30 27.42 -6.93
C HIS A 70 -17.08 28.19 -6.42
N ALA A 71 -15.87 27.60 -6.45
CA ALA A 71 -14.66 28.29 -6.08
C ALA A 71 -13.90 28.82 -7.32
N ALA A 72 -14.60 29.49 -8.21
CA ALA A 72 -13.97 30.32 -9.23
C ALA A 72 -13.54 31.65 -8.57
N GLY A 73 -12.31 31.69 -8.11
CA GLY A 73 -11.69 32.94 -7.73
C GLY A 73 -11.13 32.95 -6.32
N ARG A 74 -9.88 32.61 -6.19
CA ARG A 74 -8.84 33.28 -5.41
C ARG A 74 -7.58 32.43 -5.41
N ASP A 75 -6.48 33.09 -5.69
CA ASP A 75 -5.11 32.64 -5.72
C ASP A 75 -4.78 31.51 -4.73
N GLY A 76 -4.99 30.29 -5.15
CA GLY A 76 -4.55 29.09 -4.46
C GLY A 76 -3.42 28.47 -5.25
N ALA A 77 -2.23 28.39 -4.65
CA ALA A 77 -1.11 27.65 -5.23
C ALA A 77 -1.59 26.28 -5.72
N PRO A 78 -1.13 25.79 -6.89
CA PRO A 78 -1.52 24.49 -7.37
C PRO A 78 -1.04 23.44 -6.37
N THR A 79 -1.97 22.85 -5.66
CA THR A 79 -1.71 21.64 -4.93
C THR A 79 -1.31 20.59 -5.97
N HIS A 80 -0.08 20.13 -5.91
CA HIS A 80 0.47 19.13 -6.82
C HIS A 80 -0.19 17.76 -6.63
N GLY A 81 -1.51 17.71 -6.63
CA GLY A 81 -2.27 16.49 -6.75
C GLY A 81 -2.42 16.14 -8.22
N ARG A 82 -1.87 15.02 -8.67
CA ARG A 82 -2.18 14.50 -9.99
C ARG A 82 -3.70 14.34 -10.10
N PRO A 83 -4.35 14.89 -11.15
CA PRO A 83 -5.81 14.88 -11.25
C PRO A 83 -6.43 13.48 -11.35
N ASP A 84 -5.61 12.45 -11.49
CA ASP A 84 -6.04 11.05 -11.66
C ASP A 84 -5.91 10.20 -10.41
N MET A 85 -5.49 10.78 -9.28
CA MET A 85 -5.32 10.03 -8.03
C MET A 85 -6.65 9.88 -7.29
N LEU A 86 -6.99 8.65 -6.90
CA LEU A 86 -8.22 8.33 -6.17
C LEU A 86 -8.16 8.72 -4.70
N GLY A 87 -6.99 9.02 -4.17
CA GLY A 87 -6.83 9.44 -2.79
C GLY A 87 -5.40 9.33 -2.28
N GLU A 88 -5.25 9.70 -1.02
CA GLU A 88 -4.01 9.66 -0.25
C GLU A 88 -4.16 8.66 0.90
N VAL A 89 -3.16 7.82 1.11
CA VAL A 89 -3.17 6.77 2.11
C VAL A 89 -2.08 6.98 3.14
N ARG A 90 -2.45 6.89 4.40
CA ARG A 90 -1.53 6.65 5.51
C ARG A 90 -1.69 5.22 5.98
N MET A 91 -0.59 4.52 6.19
CA MET A 91 -0.67 3.15 6.65
C MET A 91 0.46 2.74 7.58
N ARG A 92 0.14 1.75 8.40
CA ARG A 92 1.11 1.03 9.22
C ARG A 92 1.02 -0.45 8.87
N ILE A 93 2.17 -1.04 8.58
CA ILE A 93 2.31 -2.46 8.28
C ILE A 93 3.10 -3.12 9.41
N ALA A 94 2.48 -4.03 10.13
CA ALA A 94 3.12 -4.82 11.17
C ALA A 94 3.54 -6.17 10.59
N VAL A 95 4.83 -6.50 10.72
CA VAL A 95 5.43 -7.70 10.17
C VAL A 95 6.13 -8.53 11.25
N GLU A 96 6.23 -9.82 11.02
CA GLU A 96 7.08 -10.73 11.77
C GLU A 96 8.14 -11.30 10.84
N LEU A 97 9.39 -11.30 11.25
CA LEU A 97 10.54 -11.68 10.42
C LEU A 97 11.35 -12.81 11.05
N GLY A 98 12.11 -13.50 10.24
CA GLY A 98 13.12 -14.45 10.71
C GLY A 98 14.37 -13.75 11.23
N TYR A 99 15.06 -14.39 12.16
CA TYR A 99 16.32 -13.91 12.74
C TYR A 99 17.35 -15.04 12.78
N PRO A 100 18.62 -14.81 12.43
CA PRO A 100 19.15 -13.57 11.87
C PRO A 100 18.76 -13.37 10.41
N SER A 101 18.52 -12.12 10.01
CA SER A 101 18.23 -11.72 8.63
C SER A 101 18.46 -10.22 8.45
N ASP A 102 18.51 -9.77 7.22
CA ASP A 102 18.61 -8.34 6.93
C ASP A 102 17.23 -7.68 7.08
N ILE A 103 16.95 -7.18 8.27
CA ILE A 103 15.68 -6.53 8.63
C ILE A 103 15.49 -5.27 7.80
N GLY A 104 16.54 -4.46 7.65
CA GLY A 104 16.48 -3.21 6.89
C GLY A 104 16.11 -3.43 5.42
N ALA A 105 16.72 -4.42 4.76
CA ALA A 105 16.42 -4.77 3.37
C ALA A 105 14.99 -5.27 3.20
N GLN A 106 14.48 -6.09 4.11
CA GLN A 106 13.12 -6.60 4.09
C GLN A 106 12.08 -5.47 4.25
N CYS A 107 12.29 -4.59 5.22
CA CYS A 107 11.40 -3.44 5.43
C CYS A 107 11.43 -2.45 4.25
N ALA A 108 12.59 -2.22 3.64
CA ALA A 108 12.73 -1.39 2.45
C ALA A 108 12.01 -1.99 1.25
N ALA A 109 12.09 -3.30 1.04
CA ALA A 109 11.37 -3.99 -0.02
C ALA A 109 9.84 -3.89 0.16
N VAL A 110 9.33 -4.11 1.37
CA VAL A 110 7.91 -3.95 1.68
C VAL A 110 7.45 -2.52 1.37
N ARG A 111 8.19 -1.53 1.84
CA ARG A 111 7.84 -0.13 1.63
C ARG A 111 7.78 0.24 0.16
N ARG A 112 8.82 -0.10 -0.60
CA ARG A 112 8.91 0.20 -2.03
C ARG A 112 7.78 -0.45 -2.81
N GLU A 113 7.55 -1.74 -2.63
CA GLU A 113 6.57 -2.48 -3.41
C GLU A 113 5.13 -2.10 -3.07
N VAL A 114 4.82 -1.86 -1.82
CA VAL A 114 3.49 -1.40 -1.42
C VAL A 114 3.18 -0.03 -2.03
N ILE A 115 4.12 0.89 -2.01
CA ILE A 115 3.95 2.22 -2.62
C ILE A 115 3.74 2.11 -4.13
N GLU A 116 4.56 1.33 -4.82
CA GLU A 116 4.47 1.13 -6.27
C GLU A 116 3.15 0.48 -6.68
N GLN A 117 2.75 -0.58 -6.00
CA GLN A 117 1.55 -1.33 -6.36
C GLN A 117 0.25 -0.58 -6.02
N LEU A 118 0.19 0.14 -4.92
CA LEU A 118 -0.97 0.97 -4.62
C LEU A 118 -1.15 2.09 -5.64
N ARG A 119 -0.05 2.66 -6.09
CA ARG A 119 -0.10 3.66 -7.16
C ARG A 119 -0.56 3.06 -8.49
N ALA A 120 -0.02 1.90 -8.86
CA ALA A 120 -0.32 1.24 -10.12
C ALA A 120 -1.72 0.65 -10.18
N TRP A 121 -2.19 -0.01 -9.12
CA TRP A 121 -3.45 -0.76 -9.12
C TRP A 121 -4.63 0.03 -8.57
N ALA A 122 -4.39 0.82 -7.54
CA ALA A 122 -5.46 1.55 -6.86
C ALA A 122 -5.47 3.05 -7.16
N GLY A 123 -4.50 3.54 -7.91
CA GLY A 123 -4.38 4.98 -8.21
C GLY A 123 -4.26 5.82 -6.94
N MET A 124 -3.66 5.28 -5.88
CA MET A 124 -3.51 5.95 -4.60
C MET A 124 -2.09 6.37 -4.34
N ASP A 125 -1.91 7.53 -3.75
CA ASP A 125 -0.63 8.02 -3.28
C ASP A 125 -0.46 7.73 -1.79
N VAL A 126 0.71 7.20 -1.43
CA VAL A 126 1.04 6.88 -0.04
C VAL A 126 1.82 8.04 0.56
N SER A 127 1.18 8.78 1.46
CA SER A 127 1.80 9.94 2.11
C SER A 127 2.66 9.54 3.31
N GLU A 128 2.28 8.46 3.99
CA GLU A 128 3.01 7.95 5.14
C GLU A 128 2.90 6.43 5.21
N LEU A 129 4.03 5.76 5.30
CA LEU A 129 4.11 4.32 5.45
C LEU A 129 5.11 3.97 6.56
N THR A 130 4.60 3.39 7.63
CA THR A 130 5.41 2.86 8.73
C THR A 130 5.41 1.33 8.67
N VAL A 131 6.59 0.73 8.61
CA VAL A 131 6.77 -0.72 8.78
C VAL A 131 7.25 -0.98 10.20
N SER A 132 6.48 -1.76 10.95
CA SER A 132 6.77 -2.12 12.34
C SER A 132 7.11 -3.60 12.42
N VAL A 133 8.30 -3.94 12.89
CA VAL A 133 8.68 -5.33 13.16
C VAL A 133 8.26 -5.68 14.58
N GLU A 134 7.25 -6.52 14.72
CA GLU A 134 6.67 -6.86 16.03
C GLU A 134 7.32 -8.09 16.68
N ARG A 135 7.84 -8.99 15.87
CA ARG A 135 8.47 -10.22 16.37
C ARG A 135 9.56 -10.72 15.45
N LEU A 136 10.60 -11.26 16.03
CA LEU A 136 11.65 -12.00 15.35
C LEU A 136 11.60 -13.48 15.73
N HIS A 137 11.62 -14.34 14.72
CA HIS A 137 11.59 -15.81 14.89
C HIS A 137 12.97 -16.38 14.67
N SER A 138 13.58 -16.89 15.72
CA SER A 138 14.87 -17.56 15.66
C SER A 138 14.72 -19.09 15.69
N VAL A 139 15.72 -19.79 15.22
CA VAL A 139 15.77 -21.26 15.28
C VAL A 139 15.67 -21.74 16.74
N HIS A 140 16.20 -20.96 17.68
CA HIS A 140 16.23 -21.32 19.10
C HIS A 140 14.87 -21.16 19.80
N SER A 141 13.98 -20.30 19.30
CA SER A 141 12.67 -20.12 19.90
C SER A 141 11.73 -21.31 19.67
N ARG A 142 11.94 -22.08 18.60
CA ARG A 142 11.17 -23.31 18.33
C ARG A 142 11.44 -24.44 19.34
N HIS A 143 12.62 -24.45 19.95
CA HIS A 143 12.97 -25.49 20.95
C HIS A 143 12.28 -25.23 22.27
N ARG A 144 12.12 -23.98 22.68
CA ARG A 144 11.46 -23.61 23.94
C ARG A 144 9.95 -23.87 23.94
N ASP A 145 9.29 -23.71 22.81
CA ASP A 145 7.85 -23.97 22.70
C ASP A 145 7.53 -25.48 22.72
N ARG A 146 8.46 -26.32 22.27
CA ARG A 146 8.31 -27.78 22.35
C ARG A 146 8.56 -28.33 23.75
N GLU A 147 9.40 -27.69 24.56
CA GLU A 147 9.64 -28.10 25.93
C GLU A 147 8.53 -27.68 26.92
N ARG A 148 7.73 -26.66 26.56
CA ARG A 148 6.61 -26.20 27.39
C ARG A 148 5.31 -26.96 27.20
N VAL A 149 5.23 -27.86 26.25
CA VAL A 149 4.02 -28.67 25.94
C VAL A 149 4.10 -30.10 26.51
N ARG A 150 4.90 -30.28 27.52
CA ARG A 150 4.88 -31.55 28.28
C ARG A 150 4.18 -31.39 29.61
#